data_ce05da57fbe423fe3f7b39436abd3abb
#
_entry.id   ce05da57fbe423fe3f7b39436abd3abb
#
_cell.length_a   1.000
_cell.length_b   1.000
_cell.length_c   1.000
_cell.angle_alpha   90.00
_cell.angle_beta   90.00
_cell.angle_gamma   90.00
#
_symmetry.space_group_name_H-M   'P 1'
#
loop_
_entity.id
_entity.type
_entity.pdbx_description
1 polymer ?
#
loop_
_entity_poly.entity_id
_entity_poly.type
_entity_poly.pdbx_seq_one_letter_code
_entity_poly.pdbx_strand_id
1 'polypeptide(L)'
;GFISPNERQRLWEEFRAAIDAHFDKLQADNMELNLNDFKARIDADKAEGNKGAVAREKKELQEKIQKMQNDVLVWENNLGFLANSKQADLLKAEFEKKMEKTKSEIALLKAKLNILQKAEESTEEQKK
;
A
#
# COMPACT_ATOMS: atom_id res chain seq x y z
N GLY A 1 -12.11 21.12 37.28
CA GLY A 1 -13.31 20.80 36.56
C GLY A 1 -13.44 19.34 36.18
N PHE A 2 -14.59 18.82 36.43
CA PHE A 2 -14.89 17.45 36.05
C PHE A 2 -15.41 17.42 34.62
N ILE A 3 -14.71 16.67 33.76
CA ILE A 3 -15.17 16.40 32.41
C ILE A 3 -16.16 15.23 32.50
N SER A 4 -17.35 15.36 31.93
CA SER A 4 -18.33 14.28 31.91
C SER A 4 -17.78 13.08 31.11
N PRO A 5 -18.24 11.84 31.39
CA PRO A 5 -17.80 10.68 30.59
C PRO A 5 -18.05 10.85 29.09
N ASN A 6 -19.14 11.51 28.70
CA ASN A 6 -19.45 11.76 27.28
C ASN A 6 -18.46 12.74 26.65
N GLU A 7 -18.09 13.79 27.38
CA GLU A 7 -17.10 14.76 26.90
C GLU A 7 -15.72 14.14 26.78
N ARG A 8 -15.35 13.28 27.74
CA ARG A 8 -14.08 12.54 27.72
C ARG A 8 -14.03 11.63 26.50
N GLN A 9 -15.10 10.93 26.22
CA GLN A 9 -15.19 10.03 25.07
C GLN A 9 -15.06 10.82 23.76
N ARG A 10 -15.76 11.95 23.65
CA ARG A 10 -15.69 12.82 22.47
C ARG A 10 -14.29 13.37 22.25
N LEU A 11 -13.64 13.85 23.31
CA LEU A 11 -12.26 14.37 23.23
C LEU A 11 -11.28 13.27 22.81
N TRP A 12 -11.46 12.06 23.34
CA TRP A 12 -10.65 10.92 22.96
C TRP A 12 -10.81 10.56 21.48
N GLU A 13 -12.06 10.55 21.00
CA GLU A 13 -12.36 10.27 19.60
C GLU A 13 -11.77 11.32 18.66
N GLU A 14 -11.89 12.60 19.03
CA GLU A 14 -11.30 13.72 18.27
C GLU A 14 -9.78 13.61 18.21
N PHE A 15 -9.16 13.31 19.34
CA PHE A 15 -7.71 13.13 19.43
C PHE A 15 -7.24 11.96 18.57
N ARG A 16 -7.93 10.84 18.64
CA ARG A 16 -7.62 9.65 17.85
C ARG A 16 -7.78 9.91 16.35
N ALA A 17 -8.85 10.59 15.97
CA ALA A 17 -9.09 10.97 14.58
C ALA A 17 -7.97 11.87 14.04
N ALA A 18 -7.51 12.83 14.85
CA ALA A 18 -6.41 13.72 14.48
C ALA A 18 -5.09 12.96 14.31
N ILE A 19 -4.81 11.99 15.19
CA ILE A 19 -3.62 11.13 15.09
C ILE A 19 -3.69 10.28 13.82
N ASP A 20 -4.83 9.64 13.58
CA ASP A 20 -5.04 8.79 12.39
C ASP A 20 -4.85 9.59 11.10
N ALA A 21 -5.41 10.80 11.04
CA ALA A 21 -5.24 11.69 9.89
C ALA A 21 -3.77 12.08 9.68
N HIS A 22 -3.03 12.31 10.76
CA HIS A 22 -1.62 12.65 10.68
C HIS A 22 -0.79 11.47 10.16
N PHE A 23 -1.07 10.26 10.65
CA PHE A 23 -0.40 9.04 10.16
C PHE A 23 -0.71 8.78 8.70
N ASP A 24 -1.97 8.97 8.28
CA ASP A 24 -2.38 8.81 6.87
C ASP A 24 -1.62 9.78 5.97
N LYS A 25 -1.48 11.03 6.41
CA LYS A 25 -0.73 12.04 5.67
C LYS A 25 0.74 11.67 5.55
N LEU A 26 1.37 11.23 6.65
CA LEU A 26 2.77 10.80 6.65
C LEU A 26 2.97 9.61 5.72
N GLN A 27 2.04 8.66 5.74
CA GLN A 27 2.10 7.50 4.85
C GLN A 27 1.99 7.92 3.38
N ALA A 28 1.06 8.82 3.07
CA ALA A 28 0.89 9.35 1.72
C ALA A 28 2.15 10.08 1.24
N ASP A 29 2.75 10.92 2.10
CA ASP A 29 3.98 11.64 1.79
C ASP A 29 5.14 10.67 1.55
N ASN A 30 5.26 9.63 2.38
CA ASN A 30 6.29 8.61 2.23
C ASN A 30 6.11 7.81 0.93
N MET A 31 4.88 7.51 0.56
CA MET A 31 4.57 6.85 -0.71
C MET A 31 4.96 7.72 -1.89
N GLU A 32 4.65 9.01 -1.83
CA GLU A 32 5.02 9.96 -2.89
C GLU A 32 6.53 10.04 -3.08
N LEU A 33 7.29 10.16 -1.98
CA LEU A 33 8.75 10.17 -2.03
C LEU A 33 9.30 8.87 -2.61
N ASN A 34 8.76 7.75 -2.19
CA ASN A 34 9.15 6.43 -2.69
C ASN A 34 8.92 6.32 -4.21
N LEU A 35 7.77 6.79 -4.68
CA LEU A 35 7.44 6.78 -6.10
C LEU A 35 8.33 7.72 -6.91
N ASN A 36 8.63 8.91 -6.38
CA ASN A 36 9.50 9.87 -7.04
C ASN A 36 10.92 9.31 -7.18
N ASP A 37 11.46 8.71 -6.12
CA ASP A 37 12.78 8.06 -6.14
C ASP A 37 12.80 6.89 -7.12
N PHE A 38 11.75 6.09 -7.12
CA PHE A 38 11.61 4.96 -8.05
C PHE A 38 11.58 5.45 -9.49
N LYS A 39 10.80 6.48 -9.78
CA LYS A 39 10.69 7.07 -11.13
C LYS A 39 12.03 7.60 -11.60
N ALA A 40 12.76 8.31 -10.73
CA ALA A 40 14.09 8.84 -11.05
C ALA A 40 15.05 7.70 -11.38
N ARG A 41 15.02 6.59 -10.63
CA ARG A 41 15.86 5.42 -10.91
C ARG A 41 15.53 4.77 -12.24
N ILE A 42 14.25 4.64 -12.56
CA ILE A 42 13.81 4.06 -13.83
C ILE A 42 14.20 4.96 -15.00
N ASP A 43 14.04 6.27 -14.85
CA ASP A 43 14.47 7.23 -15.88
C ASP A 43 15.99 7.13 -16.13
N ALA A 44 16.79 6.95 -15.08
CA ALA A 44 18.23 6.77 -15.19
C ALA A 44 18.58 5.44 -15.90
N ASP A 45 17.93 4.34 -15.55
CA ASP A 45 18.12 3.05 -16.21
C ASP A 45 17.77 3.12 -17.69
N LYS A 46 16.70 3.84 -18.00
CA LYS A 46 16.25 4.05 -19.38
C LYS A 46 17.26 4.87 -20.18
N ALA A 47 17.81 5.92 -19.58
CA ALA A 47 18.83 6.76 -20.20
C ALA A 47 20.12 5.98 -20.50
N GLU A 48 20.45 4.98 -19.68
CA GLU A 48 21.58 4.09 -19.87
C GLU A 48 21.31 2.95 -20.87
N GLY A 49 20.08 2.82 -21.36
CA GLY A 49 19.69 1.78 -22.30
C GLY A 49 19.43 0.42 -21.65
N ASN A 50 19.17 0.38 -20.37
CA ASN A 50 19.03 -0.85 -19.58
C ASN A 50 17.61 -1.44 -19.65
N LYS A 51 17.19 -1.80 -20.85
CA LYS A 51 15.83 -2.32 -21.12
C LYS A 51 15.55 -3.66 -20.43
N GLY A 52 16.56 -4.53 -20.38
CA GLY A 52 16.44 -5.80 -19.73
C GLY A 52 16.20 -5.69 -18.23
N ALA A 53 16.81 -4.70 -17.58
CA ALA A 53 16.61 -4.43 -16.15
C ALA A 53 15.18 -3.97 -15.87
N VAL A 54 14.63 -3.09 -16.72
CA VAL A 54 13.25 -2.61 -16.60
C VAL A 54 12.24 -3.75 -16.75
N ALA A 55 12.42 -4.58 -17.77
CA ALA A 55 11.54 -5.73 -18.02
C ALA A 55 11.57 -6.74 -16.87
N ARG A 56 12.75 -7.00 -16.31
CA ARG A 56 12.91 -7.91 -15.17
C ARG A 56 12.20 -7.36 -13.94
N GLU A 57 12.39 -6.10 -13.64
CA GLU A 57 11.76 -5.44 -12.50
C GLU A 57 10.24 -5.44 -12.62
N LYS A 58 9.73 -5.21 -13.82
CA LYS A 58 8.29 -5.29 -14.09
C LYS A 58 7.73 -6.67 -13.76
N LYS A 59 8.43 -7.74 -14.20
CA LYS A 59 8.03 -9.11 -13.92
C LYS A 59 8.04 -9.42 -12.44
N GLU A 60 9.09 -8.99 -11.74
CA GLU A 60 9.21 -9.18 -10.28
C GLU A 60 8.08 -8.48 -9.53
N LEU A 61 7.72 -7.26 -9.92
CA LEU A 61 6.62 -6.51 -9.32
C LEU A 61 5.29 -7.21 -9.56
N GLN A 62 5.04 -7.69 -10.78
CA GLN A 62 3.81 -8.41 -11.11
C GLN A 62 3.65 -9.67 -10.25
N GLU A 63 4.73 -10.44 -10.08
CA GLU A 63 4.73 -11.64 -9.25
C GLU A 63 4.49 -11.32 -7.78
N LYS A 64 5.13 -10.26 -7.28
CA LYS A 64 4.97 -9.81 -5.90
C LYS A 64 3.54 -9.33 -5.63
N ILE A 65 2.97 -8.54 -6.52
CA ILE A 65 1.59 -8.07 -6.42
C ILE A 65 0.65 -9.27 -6.36
N GLN A 66 0.83 -10.25 -7.25
CA GLN A 66 -0.02 -11.44 -7.29
C GLN A 66 0.05 -12.21 -5.98
N LYS A 67 1.26 -12.40 -5.44
CA LYS A 67 1.44 -13.09 -4.17
C LYS A 67 0.74 -12.35 -3.03
N MET A 68 0.90 -11.04 -2.96
CA MET A 68 0.27 -10.23 -1.91
C MET A 68 -1.25 -10.23 -2.03
N GLN A 69 -1.80 -10.19 -3.24
CA GLN A 69 -3.24 -10.29 -3.46
C GLN A 69 -3.78 -11.64 -3.00
N ASN A 70 -3.04 -12.72 -3.25
CA ASN A 70 -3.41 -14.05 -2.77
C ASN A 70 -3.39 -14.11 -1.23
N ASP A 71 -2.40 -13.49 -0.59
CA ASP A 71 -2.32 -13.40 0.87
C ASP A 71 -3.55 -12.68 1.44
N VAL A 72 -3.96 -11.58 0.82
CA VAL A 72 -5.17 -10.83 1.24
C VAL A 72 -6.41 -11.73 1.15
N LEU A 73 -6.54 -12.50 0.06
CA LEU A 73 -7.67 -13.43 -0.09
C LEU A 73 -7.71 -14.48 1.02
N VAL A 74 -6.55 -15.02 1.40
CA VAL A 74 -6.46 -15.99 2.51
C VAL A 74 -6.91 -15.34 3.81
N TRP A 75 -6.46 -14.12 4.09
CA TRP A 75 -6.85 -13.40 5.31
C TRP A 75 -8.34 -13.05 5.31
N GLU A 76 -8.91 -12.65 4.17
CA GLU A 76 -10.34 -12.40 4.03
C GLU A 76 -11.16 -13.65 4.34
N ASN A 77 -10.72 -14.81 3.83
CA ASN A 77 -11.35 -16.09 4.13
C ASN A 77 -11.26 -16.42 5.63
N ASN A 78 -10.10 -16.18 6.24
CA ASN A 78 -9.92 -16.40 7.68
C ASN A 78 -10.83 -15.51 8.50
N LEU A 79 -10.98 -14.23 8.12
CA LEU A 79 -11.92 -13.31 8.75
C LEU A 79 -13.35 -13.80 8.65
N GLY A 80 -13.73 -14.37 7.50
CA GLY A 80 -15.05 -14.95 7.31
C GLY A 80 -15.36 -16.06 8.31
N PHE A 81 -14.39 -16.93 8.60
CA PHE A 81 -14.53 -17.98 9.59
C PHE A 81 -14.62 -17.42 11.02
N LEU A 82 -13.93 -16.32 11.29
CA LEU A 82 -13.91 -15.69 12.62
C LEU A 82 -15.12 -14.80 12.89
N ALA A 83 -15.88 -14.45 11.85
CA ALA A 83 -16.98 -13.48 11.93
C ALA A 83 -18.03 -13.85 12.98
N ASN A 84 -18.27 -15.15 13.18
CA ASN A 84 -19.28 -15.65 14.13
C ASN A 84 -18.71 -15.98 15.52
N SER A 85 -17.43 -15.75 15.75
CA SER A 85 -16.78 -16.05 17.02
C SER A 85 -16.70 -14.81 17.89
N LYS A 86 -17.34 -14.86 19.07
CA LYS A 86 -17.32 -13.74 20.02
C LYS A 86 -15.97 -13.58 20.72
N GLN A 87 -15.13 -14.62 20.69
CA GLN A 87 -13.85 -14.63 21.40
C GLN A 87 -12.68 -14.21 20.52
N ALA A 88 -12.92 -13.94 19.23
CA ALA A 88 -11.87 -13.70 18.25
C ALA A 88 -11.73 -12.21 17.86
N ASP A 89 -12.24 -11.28 18.66
CA ASP A 89 -12.23 -9.85 18.32
C ASP A 89 -10.81 -9.29 18.14
N LEU A 90 -9.87 -9.69 19.01
CA LEU A 90 -8.47 -9.27 18.88
C LEU A 90 -7.84 -9.83 17.62
N LEU A 91 -8.13 -11.09 17.30
CA LEU A 91 -7.60 -11.74 16.11
C LEU A 91 -8.15 -11.11 14.83
N LYS A 92 -9.45 -10.77 14.84
CA LYS A 92 -10.08 -10.04 13.73
C LYS A 92 -9.39 -8.68 13.49
N ALA A 93 -9.14 -7.94 14.58
CA ALA A 93 -8.48 -6.64 14.51
C ALA A 93 -7.06 -6.77 13.93
N GLU A 94 -6.32 -7.80 14.32
CA GLU A 94 -4.99 -8.08 13.78
C GLU A 94 -5.01 -8.40 12.29
N PHE A 95 -5.96 -9.24 11.85
CA PHE A 95 -6.12 -9.56 10.43
C PHE A 95 -6.52 -8.34 9.62
N GLU A 96 -7.45 -7.53 10.11
CA GLU A 96 -7.88 -6.30 9.45
C GLU A 96 -6.71 -5.34 9.29
N LYS A 97 -5.89 -5.19 10.31
CA LYS A 97 -4.70 -4.33 10.27
C LYS A 97 -3.68 -4.81 9.25
N LYS A 98 -3.42 -6.12 9.21
CA LYS A 98 -2.54 -6.72 8.20
C LYS A 98 -3.06 -6.51 6.79
N MET A 99 -4.37 -6.68 6.62
CA MET A 99 -5.01 -6.49 5.31
C MET A 99 -4.89 -5.06 4.82
N GLU A 100 -5.14 -4.07 5.68
CA GLU A 100 -5.01 -2.66 5.33
C GLU A 100 -3.57 -2.32 4.94
N LYS A 101 -2.61 -2.78 5.72
CA LYS A 101 -1.19 -2.56 5.45
C LYS A 101 -0.79 -3.17 4.11
N THR A 102 -1.20 -4.41 3.87
CA THR A 102 -0.87 -5.11 2.63
C THR A 102 -1.55 -4.48 1.42
N LYS A 103 -2.80 -4.06 1.56
CA LYS A 103 -3.52 -3.33 0.50
C LYS A 103 -2.81 -2.03 0.13
N SER A 104 -2.29 -1.30 1.12
CA SER A 104 -1.49 -0.09 0.89
C SER A 104 -0.19 -0.41 0.15
N GLU A 105 0.49 -1.49 0.52
CA GLU A 105 1.69 -1.95 -0.16
C GLU A 105 1.39 -2.37 -1.61
N ILE A 106 0.29 -3.06 -1.83
CA ILE A 106 -0.17 -3.44 -3.17
C ILE A 106 -0.41 -2.19 -4.01
N ALA A 107 -1.08 -1.17 -3.45
CA ALA A 107 -1.32 0.09 -4.16
C ALA A 107 0.00 0.75 -4.57
N LEU A 108 1.00 0.77 -3.70
CA LEU A 108 2.32 1.30 -4.01
C LEU A 108 3.00 0.52 -5.13
N LEU A 109 2.96 -0.81 -5.06
CA LEU A 109 3.57 -1.67 -6.08
C LEU A 109 2.85 -1.52 -7.43
N LYS A 110 1.54 -1.37 -7.44
CA LYS A 110 0.76 -1.10 -8.67
C LYS A 110 1.15 0.25 -9.28
N ALA A 111 1.36 1.27 -8.45
CA ALA A 111 1.81 2.57 -8.91
C ALA A 111 3.21 2.48 -9.53
N LYS A 112 4.12 1.71 -8.92
CA LYS A 112 5.45 1.44 -9.49
C LYS A 112 5.34 0.70 -10.82
N LEU A 113 4.46 -0.31 -10.87
CA LEU A 113 4.22 -1.07 -12.10
C LEU A 113 3.75 -0.15 -13.24
N ASN A 114 2.86 0.79 -12.93
CA ASN A 114 2.38 1.78 -13.90
C ASN A 114 3.54 2.64 -14.43
N ILE A 115 4.47 3.04 -13.58
CA ILE A 115 5.66 3.78 -13.97
C ILE A 115 6.52 2.96 -14.95
N LEU A 116 6.72 1.68 -14.66
CA LEU A 116 7.48 0.78 -15.54
C LEU A 116 6.80 0.58 -16.88
N GLN A 117 5.48 0.40 -16.89
CA GLN A 117 4.71 0.25 -18.12
C GLN A 117 4.80 1.49 -19.01
N LYS A 118 4.70 2.67 -18.41
CA LYS A 118 4.87 3.94 -19.14
C LYS A 118 6.28 4.11 -19.69
N ALA A 119 7.29 3.69 -18.95
CA ALA A 119 8.67 3.74 -19.37
C ALA A 119 8.90 2.84 -20.60
N GLU A 120 8.33 1.65 -20.61
CA GLU A 120 8.40 0.72 -21.75
C GLU A 120 7.69 1.29 -22.99
N GLU A 121 6.48 1.81 -22.82
CA GLU A 121 5.70 2.42 -23.91
C GLU A 121 6.45 3.57 -24.56
N SER A 122 7.03 4.46 -23.76
CA SER A 122 7.81 5.59 -24.20
C SER A 122 9.05 5.15 -25.01
N THR A 123 9.66 4.03 -24.63
CA THR A 123 10.79 3.45 -25.36
C THR A 123 10.37 2.89 -26.72
N GLU A 124 9.20 2.24 -26.78
CA GLU A 124 8.65 1.72 -28.02
C GLU A 124 8.29 2.85 -29.00
N GLU A 125 7.70 3.95 -28.50
CA GLU A 125 7.38 5.12 -29.31
C GLU A 125 8.64 5.75 -29.93
N GLN A 126 9.74 5.79 -29.20
CA GLN A 126 11.00 6.36 -29.69
C GLN A 126 11.67 5.50 -30.79
N LYS A 127 11.30 4.23 -30.90
CA LYS A 127 11.84 3.33 -31.93
C LYS A 127 11.13 3.48 -33.29
N LYS A 128 10.01 4.15 -33.29
CA LYS A 128 9.31 4.44 -34.53
C LYS A 128 9.81 5.74 -35.13
#